data_549ea65c91316f0f93c885fe08fc8fa5
#
_entry.id   549ea65c91316f0f93c885fe08fc8fa5
#
_cell.length_a   1.000
_cell.length_b   1.000
_cell.length_c   1.000
_cell.angle_alpha   90.00
_cell.angle_beta   90.00
_cell.angle_gamma   90.00
#
_symmetry.space_group_name_H-M   'P 1'
#
loop_
_entity.id
_entity.type
_entity.pdbx_description
1 polymer ?
#
loop_
_entity_poly.entity_id
_entity_poly.type
_entity_poly.pdbx_seq_one_letter_code
_entity_poly.pdbx_strand_id
1 'polypeptide(L)'
;MSPEATTRSGVVFRVLDAMDAPHSGRILRLRLQSGEAPSIKSLKGSTLKAVSPDGDECRGKVLGFAAFGGKPSNERLARTGRIDVHVEELDDTGPVGLRWEVHPS
;
A
#
# COMPACT_ATOMS: atom_id res chain seq x y z
N MET A 1 -13.26 22.87 1.69
CA MET A 1 -12.95 21.74 1.13
C MET A 1 -11.61 21.29 1.55
N SER A 2 -11.39 20.16 1.54
CA SER A 2 -10.24 19.74 2.08
C SER A 2 -9.25 19.46 1.10
N PRO A 3 -8.56 20.30 0.81
CA PRO A 3 -7.68 20.17 -0.20
C PRO A 3 -6.64 19.20 -0.07
N GLU A 4 -6.35 18.93 1.03
CA GLU A 4 -5.34 18.16 1.24
C GLU A 4 -5.47 16.85 0.94
N ALA A 5 -6.45 16.45 1.28
CA ALA A 5 -6.65 15.15 0.96
C ALA A 5 -6.66 15.01 -0.48
N THR A 6 -6.94 16.02 -1.14
CA THR A 6 -7.07 15.90 -2.53
C THR A 6 -5.80 15.54 -3.21
N THR A 7 -4.67 15.85 -2.65
CA THR A 7 -3.46 15.54 -3.35
C THR A 7 -3.23 14.07 -3.47
N ARG A 8 -3.82 13.27 -2.62
CA ARG A 8 -3.62 11.82 -2.67
C ARG A 8 -4.87 11.07 -2.99
N SER A 9 -5.97 11.76 -3.14
CA SER A 9 -7.23 11.09 -3.30
C SER A 9 -7.34 10.30 -4.59
N GLY A 10 -6.54 10.58 -5.57
CA GLY A 10 -6.58 9.83 -6.81
C GLY A 10 -5.64 8.63 -6.86
N VAL A 11 -4.82 8.44 -5.83
CA VAL A 11 -3.86 7.35 -5.86
C VAL A 11 -4.49 6.11 -5.29
N VAL A 12 -4.60 5.07 -6.09
CA VAL A 12 -5.18 3.81 -5.67
C VAL A 12 -4.29 2.68 -6.11
N PHE A 13 -3.96 1.80 -5.18
CA PHE A 13 -3.27 0.56 -5.49
C PHE A 13 -4.23 -0.62 -5.31
N ARG A 14 -3.96 -1.71 -5.98
CA ARG A 14 -4.68 -2.95 -5.77
C ARG A 14 -3.72 -4.00 -5.22
N VAL A 15 -4.18 -4.80 -4.29
CA VAL A 15 -3.37 -5.87 -3.71
C VAL A 15 -3.33 -7.05 -4.69
N LEU A 16 -2.15 -7.36 -5.17
CA LEU A 16 -1.94 -8.50 -6.06
C LEU A 16 -1.62 -9.76 -5.26
N ASP A 17 -0.99 -9.60 -4.12
CA ASP A 17 -0.63 -10.73 -3.27
C ASP A 17 -0.44 -10.20 -1.85
N ALA A 18 -0.69 -11.05 -0.88
CA ALA A 18 -0.57 -10.69 0.53
C ALA A 18 -0.07 -11.91 1.29
N MET A 19 0.93 -11.70 2.15
CA MET A 19 1.52 -12.80 2.90
C MET A 19 2.00 -12.30 4.25
N ASP A 20 2.14 -13.19 5.21
CA ASP A 20 2.68 -12.82 6.51
C ASP A 20 4.18 -12.58 6.37
N ALA A 21 4.66 -11.55 7.03
CA ALA A 21 6.09 -11.30 7.07
C ALA A 21 6.75 -12.24 8.09
N PRO A 22 8.04 -12.53 7.95
CA PRO A 22 8.71 -13.53 8.79
C PRO A 22 8.63 -13.28 10.29
N HIS A 23 8.68 -12.04 10.72
CA HIS A 23 8.67 -11.75 12.16
C HIS A 23 7.35 -11.16 12.63
N SER A 24 6.83 -10.20 11.94
CA SER A 24 5.54 -9.60 12.27
C SER A 24 5.06 -8.78 11.09
N GLY A 25 3.77 -8.50 11.07
CA GLY A 25 3.19 -7.71 10.00
C GLY A 25 2.93 -8.51 8.74
N ARG A 26 2.62 -7.79 7.68
CA ARG A 26 2.25 -8.40 6.42
C ARG A 26 3.04 -7.78 5.29
N ILE A 27 3.27 -8.55 4.24
CA ILE A 27 3.85 -8.01 3.02
C ILE A 27 2.75 -7.98 1.97
N LEU A 28 2.51 -6.80 1.42
CA LEU A 28 1.48 -6.62 0.40
C LEU A 28 2.17 -6.25 -0.91
N ARG A 29 1.89 -7.03 -1.95
CA ARG A 29 2.34 -6.69 -3.30
C ARG A 29 1.26 -5.83 -3.92
N LEU A 30 1.61 -4.58 -4.20
CA LEU A 30 0.66 -3.59 -4.69
C LEU A 30 0.94 -3.22 -6.13
N ARG A 31 -0.13 -2.94 -6.86
CA ARG A 31 -0.03 -2.41 -8.22
C ARG A 31 -0.84 -1.13 -8.30
N LEU A 32 -0.21 -0.10 -8.85
CA LEU A 32 -0.88 1.18 -9.02
C LEU A 32 -2.00 1.05 -10.05
N GLN A 33 -3.19 1.45 -9.65
CA GLN A 33 -4.37 1.40 -10.52
C GLN A 33 -4.72 2.78 -11.06
N SER A 34 -4.53 3.82 -10.28
CA SER A 34 -4.84 5.18 -10.72
C SER A 34 -4.01 6.18 -9.96
N GLY A 35 -3.87 7.35 -10.50
CA GLY A 35 -3.11 8.43 -9.90
C GLY A 35 -1.64 8.34 -10.19
N GLU A 36 -0.88 9.31 -9.72
CA GLU A 36 0.56 9.33 -9.89
C GLU A 36 1.23 8.49 -8.80
N ALA A 37 2.26 7.76 -9.18
CA ALA A 37 2.99 6.95 -8.21
C ALA A 37 3.60 7.86 -7.14
N PRO A 38 3.35 7.58 -5.86
CA PRO A 38 3.95 8.36 -4.79
C PRO A 38 5.43 8.01 -4.65
N SER A 39 6.17 8.85 -3.94
CA SER A 39 7.57 8.55 -3.70
C SER A 39 7.71 7.49 -2.62
N ILE A 40 8.77 6.70 -2.72
CA ILE A 40 9.09 5.70 -1.70
C ILE A 40 9.24 6.37 -0.33
N LYS A 41 9.88 7.52 -0.32
CA LYS A 41 10.11 8.23 0.93
C LYS A 41 8.80 8.67 1.59
N SER A 42 7.82 9.06 0.80
CA SER A 42 6.54 9.48 1.37
C SER A 42 5.70 8.30 1.83
N LEU A 43 5.90 7.12 1.26
CA LEU A 43 5.16 5.95 1.69
C LEU A 43 5.69 5.40 3.00
N LYS A 44 7.01 5.40 3.20
CA LYS A 44 7.60 4.83 4.40
C LYS A 44 7.12 5.60 5.63
N GLY A 45 6.58 4.88 6.60
CA GLY A 45 6.06 5.50 7.83
C GLY A 45 4.66 6.05 7.70
N SER A 46 4.08 6.04 6.50
CA SER A 46 2.72 6.54 6.32
C SER A 46 1.70 5.47 6.66
N THR A 47 0.44 5.87 6.75
CA THR A 47 -0.66 4.94 6.97
C THR A 47 -1.43 4.77 5.68
N LEU A 48 -1.72 3.53 5.33
CA LEU A 48 -2.52 3.20 4.17
C LEU A 48 -3.91 2.78 4.64
N LYS A 49 -4.92 3.09 3.85
CA LYS A 49 -6.27 2.58 4.11
C LYS A 49 -6.58 1.53 3.07
N ALA A 50 -6.77 0.29 3.50
CA ALA A 50 -7.14 -0.80 2.62
C ALA A 50 -8.64 -1.03 2.72
N VAL A 51 -9.29 -1.20 1.58
CA VAL A 51 -10.73 -1.40 1.49
C VAL A 51 -10.99 -2.70 0.77
N SER A 52 -11.74 -3.60 1.39
CA SER A 52 -12.06 -4.89 0.80
C SER A 52 -13.10 -4.73 -0.30
N PRO A 53 -13.27 -5.73 -1.15
CA PRO A 53 -14.36 -5.70 -2.14
C PRO A 53 -15.74 -5.56 -1.49
N ASP A 54 -15.88 -5.98 -0.24
CA ASP A 54 -17.13 -5.88 0.47
C ASP A 54 -17.27 -4.57 1.25
N GLY A 55 -16.28 -3.72 1.22
CA GLY A 55 -16.34 -2.42 1.86
C GLY A 55 -15.71 -2.32 3.25
N ASP A 56 -15.13 -3.40 3.76
CA ASP A 56 -14.45 -3.34 5.04
C ASP A 56 -13.15 -2.55 4.92
N GLU A 57 -12.82 -1.77 5.95
CA GLU A 57 -11.63 -0.94 5.93
C GLU A 57 -10.63 -1.40 6.98
N CYS A 58 -9.38 -1.50 6.59
CA CYS A 58 -8.31 -1.86 7.51
C CYS A 58 -7.14 -0.93 7.24
N ARG A 59 -6.67 -0.24 8.28
CA ARG A 59 -5.52 0.65 8.13
C ARG A 59 -4.24 -0.14 8.35
N GLY A 60 -3.20 0.23 7.63
CA GLY A 60 -1.89 -0.39 7.80
C GLY A 60 -0.81 0.66 7.80
N LYS A 61 0.14 0.55 8.74
CA LYS A 61 1.27 1.45 8.79
C LYS A 61 2.40 0.84 7.99
N VAL A 62 2.97 1.60 7.08
CA VAL A 62 4.08 1.13 6.26
C VAL A 62 5.35 1.16 7.08
N LEU A 63 5.90 -0.01 7.38
CA LEU A 63 7.11 -0.16 8.14
C LEU A 63 8.34 -0.10 7.25
N GLY A 64 8.20 -0.52 6.01
CA GLY A 64 9.30 -0.55 5.08
C GLY A 64 8.87 -1.24 3.80
N PHE A 65 9.84 -1.77 3.07
CA PHE A 65 9.58 -2.40 1.80
C PHE A 65 10.29 -3.74 1.72
N ALA A 66 9.70 -4.67 0.99
CA ALA A 66 10.33 -5.94 0.74
C ALA A 66 11.07 -5.87 -0.60
N ALA A 67 12.21 -6.50 -0.68
CA ALA A 67 13.06 -6.40 -1.85
C ALA A 67 13.04 -7.67 -2.69
N PHE A 68 11.89 -8.14 -3.04
CA PHE A 68 11.76 -9.39 -3.76
C PHE A 68 12.24 -9.27 -5.20
N GLY A 69 12.35 -8.39 -5.84
CA GLY A 69 12.82 -8.31 -7.20
C GLY A 69 13.87 -7.25 -7.37
N GLY A 70 14.52 -6.88 -6.29
CA GLY A 70 15.51 -5.84 -6.29
C GLY A 70 15.12 -4.69 -5.38
N LYS A 71 15.95 -3.67 -5.32
CA LYS A 71 15.73 -2.56 -4.42
C LYS A 71 14.55 -1.72 -4.85
N PRO A 72 13.64 -1.36 -3.94
CA PRO A 72 12.57 -0.44 -4.29
C PRO A 72 13.14 0.93 -4.61
N SER A 73 12.57 1.58 -5.60
CA SER A 73 12.99 2.92 -5.98
C SER A 73 11.82 3.66 -6.61
N ASN A 74 11.88 4.99 -6.60
CA ASN A 74 10.85 5.80 -7.23
C ASN A 74 10.75 5.51 -8.72
N GLU A 75 11.90 5.36 -9.36
CA GLU A 75 11.92 5.09 -10.79
C GLU A 75 11.26 3.76 -11.12
N ARG A 76 11.54 2.73 -10.33
CA ARG A 76 10.97 1.43 -10.57
C ARG A 76 9.46 1.44 -10.34
N LEU A 77 9.01 2.09 -9.27
CA LEU A 77 7.58 2.20 -8.99
C LEU A 77 6.88 2.97 -10.12
N ALA A 78 7.45 4.08 -10.58
CA ALA A 78 6.85 4.84 -11.65
C ALA A 78 6.79 4.04 -12.95
N ARG A 79 7.80 3.23 -13.22
CA ARG A 79 7.87 2.46 -14.46
C ARG A 79 6.97 1.23 -14.43
N THR A 80 6.94 0.53 -13.31
CA THR A 80 6.22 -0.75 -13.22
C THR A 80 4.86 -0.64 -12.57
N GLY A 81 4.63 0.37 -11.77
CA GLY A 81 3.42 0.49 -10.96
C GLY A 81 3.38 -0.49 -9.80
N ARG A 82 4.46 -1.22 -9.53
CA ARG A 82 4.46 -2.27 -8.51
C ARG A 82 5.39 -1.95 -7.38
N ILE A 83 4.96 -2.29 -6.15
CA ILE A 83 5.78 -2.14 -4.98
C ILE A 83 5.34 -3.15 -3.93
N ASP A 84 6.30 -3.75 -3.22
CA ASP A 84 6.00 -4.66 -2.13
C ASP A 84 6.25 -3.92 -0.83
N VAL A 85 5.19 -3.71 -0.05
CA VAL A 85 5.28 -2.95 1.20
C VAL A 85 5.14 -3.89 2.39
N HIS A 86 5.92 -3.61 3.43
CA HIS A 86 5.80 -4.30 4.70
C HIS A 86 4.96 -3.41 5.61
N VAL A 87 3.82 -3.88 6.04
CA VAL A 87 2.86 -3.10 6.82
C VAL A 87 2.51 -3.78 8.12
N GLU A 88 2.11 -2.96 9.09
CA GLU A 88 1.51 -3.43 10.31
C GLU A 88 0.03 -3.07 10.24
N GLU A 89 -0.84 -4.06 10.29
CA GLU A 89 -2.28 -3.80 10.27
C GLU A 89 -2.70 -3.23 11.61
N LEU A 90 -3.40 -2.12 11.58
CA LEU A 90 -3.78 -1.40 12.79
C LEU A 90 -5.18 -1.74 13.28
N ASP A 91 -5.99 -2.33 12.42
CA ASP A 91 -7.37 -2.69 12.75
C ASP A 91 -7.52 -4.21 12.69
N ASP A 92 -8.55 -4.74 13.30
CA ASP A 92 -8.80 -6.17 13.30
C ASP A 92 -9.80 -6.59 12.21
N THR A 93 -10.04 -5.72 11.26
CA THR A 93 -10.92 -6.02 10.12
C THR A 93 -10.19 -6.75 9.00
N GLY A 94 -8.89 -6.97 9.14
CA GLY A 94 -8.13 -7.74 8.17
C GLY A 94 -8.32 -9.21 8.36
N PRO A 95 -7.41 -9.98 7.81
CA PRO A 95 -6.22 -9.49 7.13
C PRO A 95 -6.53 -8.94 5.75
N VAL A 96 -5.75 -7.98 5.34
CA VAL A 96 -5.85 -7.42 4.00
C VAL A 96 -5.54 -8.53 3.01
N GLY A 97 -6.38 -8.69 2.04
CA GLY A 97 -6.29 -9.80 1.10
C GLY A 97 -6.23 -9.35 -0.36
N LEU A 98 -6.36 -10.33 -1.22
CA LEU A 98 -6.29 -10.07 -2.66
C LEU A 98 -7.43 -9.18 -3.11
N ARG A 99 -7.16 -8.34 -4.07
CA ARG A 99 -8.13 -7.44 -4.69
C ARG A 99 -8.60 -6.29 -3.81
N TRP A 100 -8.11 -6.18 -2.60
CA TRP A 100 -8.41 -5.00 -1.80
C TRP A 100 -7.77 -3.79 -2.48
N GLU A 101 -8.41 -2.63 -2.33
CA GLU A 101 -7.85 -1.39 -2.80
C GLU A 101 -7.11 -0.72 -1.66
N VAL A 102 -5.99 -0.12 -1.96
CA VAL A 102 -5.16 0.53 -0.95
C VAL A 102 -4.99 2.00 -1.33
N HIS A 103 -5.33 2.85 -0.39
CA HIS A 103 -5.29 4.30 -0.58
C HIS A 103 -4.25 4.91 0.35
N PRO A 104 -3.18 5.50 -0.16
CA PRO A 104 -2.24 6.22 0.69
C PRO A 104 -2.94 7.44 1.30
N SER A 105 -2.63 7.73 2.52
CA SER A 105 -3.24 8.88 3.18
C SER A 105 -2.23 10.00 3.47
#